data_24b213393a6ccb45431cd9b2c0075072
#
_entry.id   24b213393a6ccb45431cd9b2c0075072
#
_cell.length_a   1.000
_cell.length_b   1.000
_cell.length_c   1.000
_cell.angle_alpha   90.00
_cell.angle_beta   90.00
_cell.angle_gamma   90.00
#
_symmetry.space_group_name_H-M   'P 1'
#
loop_
_entity.id
_entity.type
_entity.pdbx_description
1 polymer ?
#
loop_
_entity_poly.entity_id
_entity_poly.type
_entity_poly.pdbx_seq_one_letter_code
_entity_poly.pdbx_strand_id
1 'polypeptide(L)'
;MTRGGVLAGSLTVALLAAAAYVAGGPVAAQSKKEVPLDIKGDASARPWKRYAGWPARDYSKYNTIGNLATPPAPTQPRKITGPITGDAANGAKLAADRNRGGSCLSCHVMGPAGGANLPGNVAPDLSEIGNAGREDEWLFNYIHDARVYNPETVMPPWGSHGFFNDQEINDMVAFLKTLKSPAVFKTTLDDPTKRPPPVENRDNLDPIENPGMWAVDKAQELWKQKGSAGFSCNTCHSDPKAVFSTWAASMPKWEPRLNKVLGVEEFVTRHAKATTGADWLMETDENLAMSVYLRFLANGTPIKVDTTSADAKAALERGKVLSERKVGQLNMACTDCHGKAVKHWIRGQWLGEPKGQYDHFPTWRTSLLKIWDIRQRFQWCQVNIRADELPPDAREYGDLELYLASQNEGLKLSVPGIRH
;
A
#
# COMPACT_ATOMS: atom_id res chain seq x y z
N MET A 1 41.53 -97.47 29.88
CA MET A 1 42.10 -97.78 28.57
C MET A 1 42.06 -96.49 27.75
N THR A 2 43.16 -95.88 27.61
CA THR A 2 43.88 -95.43 26.47
C THR A 2 43.21 -94.40 25.51
N ARG A 3 43.86 -93.25 25.48
CA ARG A 3 44.28 -92.44 24.29
C ARG A 3 43.25 -91.45 23.76
N GLY A 4 43.57 -90.34 23.38
CA GLY A 4 44.85 -89.69 23.09
C GLY A 4 44.53 -88.30 22.54
N GLY A 5 45.35 -87.32 22.83
CA GLY A 5 45.15 -85.95 22.44
C GLY A 5 45.57 -85.66 21.01
N VAL A 6 45.02 -84.59 20.47
CA VAL A 6 45.66 -83.86 19.38
C VAL A 6 45.44 -82.36 19.65
N LEU A 7 46.55 -81.66 19.78
CA LEU A 7 46.69 -80.23 19.79
C LEU A 7 46.44 -79.67 18.37
N ALA A 8 45.53 -78.68 18.22
CA ALA A 8 45.45 -77.90 17.03
C ALA A 8 45.66 -76.45 17.43
N GLY A 9 46.76 -75.86 17.01
CA GLY A 9 47.11 -74.47 17.23
C GLY A 9 46.32 -73.56 16.33
N SER A 10 45.70 -72.63 16.95
CA SER A 10 45.01 -71.54 16.21
C SER A 10 45.97 -70.37 16.02
N LEU A 11 46.33 -70.11 14.79
CA LEU A 11 46.99 -68.85 14.38
C LEU A 11 45.95 -67.67 14.41
N THR A 12 46.20 -66.75 15.32
CA THR A 12 45.43 -65.50 15.37
C THR A 12 46.11 -64.49 14.43
N VAL A 13 45.49 -64.16 13.26
CA VAL A 13 45.92 -63.10 12.38
C VAL A 13 45.34 -61.83 12.92
N ALA A 14 46.17 -60.96 13.47
CA ALA A 14 45.79 -59.58 13.85
C ALA A 14 45.72 -58.73 12.62
N LEU A 15 44.52 -58.35 12.17
CA LEU A 15 44.29 -57.35 11.19
C LEU A 15 44.38 -55.93 11.85
N LEU A 16 45.51 -55.27 11.64
CA LEU A 16 45.62 -53.81 11.93
C LEU A 16 44.83 -53.02 10.90
N ALA A 17 43.64 -52.57 11.30
CA ALA A 17 42.87 -51.53 10.54
C ALA A 17 43.51 -50.20 10.81
N ALA A 18 44.26 -49.66 9.87
CA ALA A 18 44.73 -48.30 9.87
C ALA A 18 43.54 -47.37 9.52
N ALA A 19 42.94 -46.74 10.53
CA ALA A 19 41.98 -45.67 10.34
C ALA A 19 42.71 -44.43 9.80
N ALA A 20 42.61 -44.19 8.49
CA ALA A 20 43.02 -42.94 7.89
C ALA A 20 42.04 -41.84 8.36
N TYR A 21 42.45 -41.03 9.31
CA TYR A 21 41.79 -39.81 9.73
C TYR A 21 41.97 -38.79 8.60
N VAL A 22 41.00 -38.68 7.71
CA VAL A 22 40.94 -37.59 6.76
C VAL A 22 40.59 -36.33 7.56
N ALA A 23 41.59 -35.54 7.89
CA ALA A 23 41.39 -34.20 8.41
C ALA A 23 40.65 -33.38 7.36
N GLY A 24 39.35 -33.29 7.49
CA GLY A 24 38.53 -32.34 6.74
C GLY A 24 38.98 -30.95 7.13
N GLY A 25 39.80 -30.33 6.27
CA GLY A 25 40.07 -28.90 6.37
C GLY A 25 38.75 -28.10 6.38
N PRO A 26 38.72 -26.92 6.96
CA PRO A 26 37.50 -26.11 6.97
C PRO A 26 37.02 -25.95 5.53
N VAL A 27 35.84 -26.45 5.24
CA VAL A 27 35.14 -26.16 3.99
C VAL A 27 34.99 -24.64 3.98
N ALA A 28 35.83 -23.99 3.19
CA ALA A 28 35.70 -22.53 2.97
C ALA A 28 34.26 -22.30 2.54
N ALA A 29 33.50 -21.58 3.37
CA ALA A 29 32.16 -21.19 3.05
C ALA A 29 32.26 -20.47 1.69
N GLN A 30 31.73 -21.10 0.64
CA GLN A 30 31.61 -20.46 -0.65
C GLN A 30 30.84 -19.17 -0.41
N SER A 31 31.50 -18.02 -0.53
CA SER A 31 30.86 -16.74 -0.43
C SER A 31 29.72 -16.76 -1.43
N LYS A 32 28.47 -16.72 -0.93
CA LYS A 32 27.31 -16.58 -1.81
C LYS A 32 27.58 -15.36 -2.67
N LYS A 33 27.77 -15.55 -3.97
CA LYS A 33 28.04 -14.47 -4.92
C LYS A 33 26.91 -13.47 -4.76
N GLU A 34 27.25 -12.24 -4.36
CA GLU A 34 26.24 -11.20 -4.15
C GLU A 34 25.45 -10.97 -5.44
N VAL A 35 24.13 -10.82 -5.29
CA VAL A 35 23.25 -10.47 -6.41
C VAL A 35 23.65 -9.08 -6.92
N PRO A 36 24.00 -8.91 -8.21
CA PRO A 36 24.37 -7.62 -8.76
C PRO A 36 23.23 -6.61 -8.62
N LEU A 37 23.51 -5.44 -8.05
CA LEU A 37 22.57 -4.31 -7.96
C LEU A 37 23.34 -3.02 -8.28
N ASP A 38 22.71 -2.13 -9.04
CA ASP A 38 23.17 -0.75 -9.09
C ASP A 38 22.79 -0.06 -7.78
N ILE A 39 23.78 0.15 -6.92
CA ILE A 39 23.62 0.78 -5.61
C ILE A 39 23.85 2.30 -5.64
N LYS A 40 24.17 2.88 -6.82
CA LYS A 40 24.40 4.30 -6.98
C LYS A 40 23.12 5.03 -7.32
N GLY A 41 22.85 6.09 -6.58
CA GLY A 41 21.71 6.97 -6.85
C GLY A 41 20.34 6.31 -6.62
N ASP A 42 19.30 6.99 -7.08
CA ASP A 42 17.92 6.56 -6.91
C ASP A 42 17.46 5.62 -8.03
N ALA A 43 16.51 4.77 -7.74
CA ALA A 43 15.86 3.89 -8.70
C ALA A 43 14.61 4.51 -9.34
N SER A 44 14.21 5.70 -8.91
CA SER A 44 13.10 6.46 -9.49
C SER A 44 13.53 7.25 -10.72
N ALA A 45 12.56 7.69 -11.52
CA ALA A 45 12.82 8.55 -12.67
C ALA A 45 13.47 9.88 -12.24
N ARG A 46 14.46 10.35 -13.00
CA ARG A 46 15.20 11.57 -12.67
C ARG A 46 15.09 12.61 -13.80
N PRO A 47 14.53 13.79 -13.50
CA PRO A 47 13.83 14.13 -12.24
C PRO A 47 12.60 13.22 -12.08
N TRP A 48 12.22 12.90 -10.85
CA TRP A 48 11.04 12.07 -10.59
C TRP A 48 9.80 12.69 -11.25
N LYS A 49 9.12 11.90 -12.07
CA LYS A 49 8.00 12.36 -12.85
C LYS A 49 6.71 11.84 -12.24
N ARG A 50 6.02 12.70 -11.50
CA ARG A 50 4.68 12.40 -10.98
C ARG A 50 3.75 11.91 -12.07
N TYR A 51 2.81 11.05 -11.70
CA TYR A 51 1.72 10.69 -12.56
C TYR A 51 0.91 11.95 -12.97
N ALA A 52 0.83 12.22 -14.28
CA ALA A 52 0.27 13.46 -14.82
C ALA A 52 -1.22 13.68 -14.49
N GLY A 53 -1.96 12.61 -14.16
CA GLY A 53 -3.36 12.68 -13.75
C GLY A 53 -3.58 13.18 -12.30
N TRP A 54 -2.51 13.38 -11.51
CA TRP A 54 -2.65 13.88 -10.15
C TRP A 54 -2.64 15.42 -10.13
N PRO A 55 -3.45 16.07 -9.24
CA PRO A 55 -3.46 17.51 -9.13
C PRO A 55 -2.09 18.04 -8.70
N ALA A 56 -1.60 19.05 -9.41
CA ALA A 56 -0.38 19.76 -9.03
C ALA A 56 -0.73 20.74 -7.89
N ARG A 57 -0.46 20.36 -6.65
CA ARG A 57 -0.69 21.16 -5.44
C ARG A 57 0.48 21.04 -4.50
N ASP A 58 0.72 22.06 -3.70
CA ASP A 58 1.71 22.10 -2.65
C ASP A 58 1.04 21.87 -1.30
N TYR A 59 1.41 20.76 -0.66
CA TYR A 59 0.94 20.39 0.67
C TYR A 59 2.07 20.37 1.70
N SER A 60 3.23 20.93 1.37
CA SER A 60 4.46 20.92 2.20
C SER A 60 4.27 21.50 3.61
N LYS A 61 3.25 22.35 3.82
CA LYS A 61 2.90 22.88 5.15
C LYS A 61 2.18 21.89 6.07
N TYR A 62 1.79 20.72 5.54
CA TYR A 62 1.16 19.66 6.32
C TYR A 62 2.13 18.51 6.55
N ASN A 63 1.82 17.67 7.54
CA ASN A 63 2.57 16.45 7.73
C ASN A 63 2.56 15.60 6.47
N THR A 64 3.71 15.04 6.14
CA THR A 64 3.87 13.99 5.14
C THR A 64 4.36 12.71 5.81
N ILE A 65 4.48 11.64 5.05
CA ILE A 65 5.11 10.41 5.58
C ILE A 65 6.56 10.68 5.98
N GLY A 66 7.28 11.51 5.23
CA GLY A 66 8.70 11.83 5.48
C GLY A 66 8.93 13.00 6.44
N ASN A 67 7.95 13.87 6.65
CA ASN A 67 8.14 15.10 7.42
C ASN A 67 6.92 15.45 8.28
N LEU A 68 7.16 16.00 9.49
CA LEU A 68 6.14 16.48 10.41
C LEU A 68 6.18 18.01 10.45
N ALA A 69 5.25 18.65 9.77
CA ALA A 69 5.17 20.12 9.63
C ALA A 69 3.89 20.72 10.25
N THR A 70 2.83 19.92 10.40
CA THR A 70 1.52 20.41 10.87
C THR A 70 1.59 20.84 12.34
N PRO A 71 1.06 22.02 12.68
CA PRO A 71 0.89 22.43 14.06
C PRO A 71 0.04 21.43 14.88
N PRO A 72 0.22 21.37 16.20
CA PRO A 72 -0.61 20.53 17.07
C PRO A 72 -2.10 20.91 16.96
N ALA A 73 -2.95 19.94 17.29
CA ALA A 73 -4.40 20.14 17.31
C ALA A 73 -4.78 21.22 18.35
N PRO A 74 -5.79 22.04 18.09
CA PRO A 74 -6.30 22.98 19.07
C PRO A 74 -6.90 22.23 20.26
N THR A 75 -6.68 22.74 21.46
CA THR A 75 -7.17 22.12 22.71
C THR A 75 -8.52 22.66 23.16
N GLN A 76 -8.97 23.78 22.58
CA GLN A 76 -10.21 24.45 22.93
C GLN A 76 -11.00 24.85 21.68
N PRO A 77 -12.34 24.79 21.75
CA PRO A 77 -13.19 25.35 20.69
C PRO A 77 -13.00 26.84 20.55
N ARG A 78 -13.17 27.34 19.34
CA ARG A 78 -13.20 28.78 19.10
C ARG A 78 -14.50 29.38 19.65
N LYS A 79 -14.38 30.51 20.34
CA LYS A 79 -15.56 31.29 20.77
C LYS A 79 -16.15 32.04 19.56
N ILE A 80 -17.40 31.78 19.26
CA ILE A 80 -18.12 32.47 18.20
C ILE A 80 -18.97 33.59 18.82
N THR A 81 -18.77 34.81 18.36
CA THR A 81 -19.54 35.98 18.84
C THR A 81 -20.58 36.37 17.80
N GLY A 82 -21.84 36.40 18.20
CA GLY A 82 -22.97 36.74 17.34
C GLY A 82 -23.58 35.55 16.60
N PRO A 83 -24.65 35.78 15.86
CA PRO A 83 -25.36 34.73 15.14
C PRO A 83 -24.52 34.25 13.95
N ILE A 84 -24.49 32.93 13.73
CA ILE A 84 -23.94 32.35 12.50
C ILE A 84 -24.93 32.58 11.38
N THR A 85 -24.51 33.34 10.38
CA THR A 85 -25.30 33.58 9.15
C THR A 85 -24.63 32.88 7.97
N GLY A 86 -25.37 32.02 7.29
CA GLY A 86 -24.86 31.27 6.16
C GLY A 86 -25.93 30.99 5.10
N ASP A 87 -25.45 30.69 3.88
CA ASP A 87 -26.28 30.25 2.78
C ASP A 87 -26.37 28.73 2.75
N ALA A 88 -27.52 28.18 3.14
CA ALA A 88 -27.76 26.75 3.17
C ALA A 88 -27.62 26.09 1.77
N ALA A 89 -27.96 26.79 0.70
CA ALA A 89 -27.82 26.26 -0.65
C ALA A 89 -26.35 26.16 -1.08
N ASN A 90 -25.53 27.13 -0.70
CA ASN A 90 -24.07 27.03 -0.88
C ASN A 90 -23.46 25.94 0.02
N GLY A 91 -23.90 25.85 1.27
CA GLY A 91 -23.47 24.77 2.19
C GLY A 91 -23.73 23.38 1.62
N ALA A 92 -24.90 23.14 1.03
CA ALA A 92 -25.23 21.90 0.35
C ALA A 92 -24.28 21.57 -0.82
N LYS A 93 -23.95 22.58 -1.64
CA LYS A 93 -22.97 22.43 -2.74
C LYS A 93 -21.59 22.08 -2.20
N LEU A 94 -21.11 22.81 -1.19
CA LEU A 94 -19.81 22.58 -0.57
C LEU A 94 -19.70 21.18 0.05
N ALA A 95 -20.75 20.73 0.75
CA ALA A 95 -20.79 19.39 1.36
C ALA A 95 -20.70 18.25 0.33
N ALA A 96 -21.17 18.48 -0.90
CA ALA A 96 -21.17 17.51 -1.99
C ALA A 96 -19.96 17.65 -2.95
N ASP A 97 -19.24 18.77 -2.93
CA ASP A 97 -18.20 19.08 -3.92
C ASP A 97 -16.99 18.15 -3.83
N ARG A 98 -16.85 17.29 -4.85
CA ARG A 98 -15.72 16.38 -5.00
C ARG A 98 -14.51 17.02 -5.69
N ASN A 99 -14.71 18.09 -6.43
CA ASN A 99 -13.65 18.70 -7.24
C ASN A 99 -12.60 19.41 -6.36
N ARG A 100 -12.98 19.77 -5.15
CA ARG A 100 -12.03 20.32 -4.15
C ARG A 100 -11.10 19.25 -3.55
N GLY A 101 -11.34 17.97 -3.81
CA GLY A 101 -10.52 16.87 -3.29
C GLY A 101 -10.90 16.39 -1.88
N GLY A 102 -12.12 16.68 -1.45
CA GLY A 102 -12.71 16.21 -0.20
C GLY A 102 -14.17 16.68 -0.11
N SER A 103 -15.07 15.87 0.46
CA SER A 103 -16.47 16.26 0.68
C SER A 103 -17.07 15.53 1.87
N CYS A 104 -18.03 16.18 2.53
CA CYS A 104 -18.75 15.58 3.67
C CYS A 104 -19.47 14.29 3.26
N LEU A 105 -20.11 14.28 2.08
CA LEU A 105 -20.77 13.10 1.51
C LEU A 105 -19.82 11.92 1.25
N SER A 106 -18.52 12.12 1.28
CA SER A 106 -17.58 11.00 1.17
C SER A 106 -17.70 10.03 2.34
N CYS A 107 -18.09 10.52 3.52
CA CYS A 107 -18.15 9.78 4.77
C CYS A 107 -19.54 9.74 5.38
N HIS A 108 -20.38 10.78 5.14
CA HIS A 108 -21.70 10.95 5.74
C HIS A 108 -22.82 10.77 4.72
N VAL A 109 -23.94 10.24 5.18
CA VAL A 109 -25.23 10.41 4.52
C VAL A 109 -25.83 11.75 4.97
N MET A 110 -26.37 12.56 4.03
CA MET A 110 -26.87 13.91 4.33
C MET A 110 -28.15 14.18 3.51
N GLY A 111 -29.28 13.67 3.98
CA GLY A 111 -30.57 13.83 3.33
C GLY A 111 -30.74 13.00 2.07
N PRO A 112 -31.70 13.33 1.19
CA PRO A 112 -31.94 12.55 -0.02
C PRO A 112 -30.73 12.61 -0.94
N ALA A 113 -29.89 11.55 -0.87
CA ALA A 113 -28.73 11.34 -1.69
C ALA A 113 -28.96 10.08 -2.54
N GLY A 114 -28.54 10.12 -3.79
CA GLY A 114 -28.63 8.98 -4.70
C GLY A 114 -27.97 9.29 -6.03
N GLY A 115 -27.76 8.27 -6.84
CA GLY A 115 -27.14 8.40 -8.15
C GLY A 115 -25.66 8.82 -8.09
N ALA A 116 -25.25 9.85 -8.86
CA ALA A 116 -23.86 10.27 -9.00
C ALA A 116 -23.19 10.74 -7.70
N ASN A 117 -23.95 10.99 -6.65
CA ASN A 117 -23.45 11.46 -5.36
C ASN A 117 -23.36 10.36 -4.30
N LEU A 118 -23.10 9.11 -4.68
CA LEU A 118 -22.97 7.97 -3.78
C LEU A 118 -22.35 8.38 -2.43
N PRO A 119 -23.11 8.41 -1.32
CA PRO A 119 -22.58 8.76 -0.02
C PRO A 119 -21.76 7.61 0.58
N GLY A 120 -20.88 7.95 1.52
CA GLY A 120 -20.22 6.98 2.38
C GLY A 120 -21.02 6.74 3.68
N ASN A 121 -20.56 5.75 4.45
CA ASN A 121 -21.07 5.45 5.80
C ASN A 121 -19.93 5.25 6.83
N VAL A 122 -18.77 5.82 6.56
CA VAL A 122 -17.64 5.84 7.51
C VAL A 122 -18.00 6.62 8.78
N ALA A 123 -18.90 7.59 8.66
CA ALA A 123 -19.30 8.49 9.72
C ALA A 123 -20.84 8.48 9.88
N PRO A 124 -21.39 9.01 10.99
CA PRO A 124 -22.83 8.99 11.24
C PRO A 124 -23.66 9.61 10.13
N ASP A 125 -24.87 9.09 9.94
CA ASP A 125 -25.88 9.73 9.10
C ASP A 125 -26.29 11.08 9.71
N LEU A 126 -26.19 12.15 8.92
CA LEU A 126 -26.51 13.51 9.32
C LEU A 126 -27.86 13.98 8.76
N SER A 127 -28.67 13.11 8.16
CA SER A 127 -29.94 13.47 7.51
C SER A 127 -30.94 14.14 8.43
N GLU A 128 -30.81 13.93 9.75
CA GLU A 128 -31.69 14.50 10.77
C GLU A 128 -30.94 15.36 11.80
N ILE A 129 -29.71 15.77 11.50
CA ILE A 129 -28.89 16.58 12.44
C ILE A 129 -29.56 17.90 12.83
N GLY A 130 -30.39 18.48 11.96
CA GLY A 130 -31.15 19.70 12.24
C GLY A 130 -32.21 19.53 13.32
N ASN A 131 -32.59 18.29 13.70
CA ASN A 131 -33.48 17.98 14.81
C ASN A 131 -32.75 17.74 16.13
N ALA A 132 -31.42 17.64 16.10
CA ALA A 132 -30.62 17.28 17.28
C ALA A 132 -30.42 18.42 18.28
N GLY A 133 -30.93 19.63 18.02
CA GLY A 133 -30.83 20.80 18.90
C GLY A 133 -29.41 21.26 19.19
N ARG A 134 -28.46 21.00 18.27
CA ARG A 134 -27.06 21.42 18.47
C ARG A 134 -26.93 22.91 18.27
N GLU A 135 -26.18 23.56 19.16
CA GLU A 135 -25.84 24.97 19.06
C GLU A 135 -24.98 25.25 17.82
N ASP A 136 -25.17 26.42 17.21
CA ASP A 136 -24.45 26.84 16.02
C ASP A 136 -22.92 26.87 16.26
N GLU A 137 -22.49 27.36 17.44
CA GLU A 137 -21.07 27.36 17.84
C GLU A 137 -20.51 25.94 17.90
N TRP A 138 -21.29 24.97 18.40
CA TRP A 138 -20.86 23.58 18.44
C TRP A 138 -20.71 22.97 17.03
N LEU A 139 -21.70 23.19 16.16
CA LEU A 139 -21.65 22.71 14.76
C LEU A 139 -20.47 23.33 14.00
N PHE A 140 -20.27 24.64 14.16
CA PHE A 140 -19.16 25.36 13.56
C PHE A 140 -17.82 24.75 14.00
N ASN A 141 -17.59 24.62 15.29
CA ASN A 141 -16.33 24.08 15.82
C ASN A 141 -16.12 22.63 15.44
N TYR A 142 -17.18 21.83 15.37
CA TYR A 142 -17.06 20.44 14.94
C TYR A 142 -16.62 20.31 13.48
N ILE A 143 -17.09 21.19 12.60
CA ILE A 143 -16.63 21.26 11.21
C ILE A 143 -15.24 21.88 11.14
N HIS A 144 -15.01 22.97 11.87
CA HIS A 144 -13.74 23.69 11.86
C HIS A 144 -12.59 22.77 12.30
N ASP A 145 -12.75 22.08 13.42
CA ASP A 145 -11.78 21.09 13.91
C ASP A 145 -12.41 20.15 14.93
N ALA A 146 -12.85 18.99 14.52
CA ALA A 146 -13.50 18.03 15.38
C ALA A 146 -12.58 17.48 16.50
N ARG A 147 -11.25 17.66 16.38
CA ARG A 147 -10.27 17.20 17.37
C ARG A 147 -10.43 17.89 18.73
N VAL A 148 -11.05 19.07 18.78
CA VAL A 148 -11.36 19.74 20.06
C VAL A 148 -12.36 18.96 20.92
N TYR A 149 -13.18 18.10 20.30
CA TYR A 149 -14.16 17.26 21.01
C TYR A 149 -13.74 15.78 21.03
N ASN A 150 -13.05 15.32 20.00
CA ASN A 150 -12.55 13.95 19.87
C ASN A 150 -11.18 13.95 19.19
N PRO A 151 -10.09 13.91 19.96
CA PRO A 151 -8.73 13.90 19.41
C PRO A 151 -8.45 12.75 18.45
N GLU A 152 -9.14 11.61 18.62
CA GLU A 152 -8.97 10.40 17.80
C GLU A 152 -9.90 10.35 16.57
N THR A 153 -10.58 11.46 16.27
CA THR A 153 -11.52 11.51 15.14
C THR A 153 -10.82 11.23 13.81
N VAL A 154 -11.56 10.58 12.90
CA VAL A 154 -11.17 10.47 11.48
C VAL A 154 -11.73 11.62 10.64
N MET A 155 -12.57 12.49 11.22
CA MET A 155 -13.09 13.67 10.53
C MET A 155 -11.96 14.67 10.27
N PRO A 156 -11.74 15.11 9.03
CA PRO A 156 -10.73 16.09 8.73
C PRO A 156 -10.95 17.42 9.45
N PRO A 157 -9.89 18.12 9.86
CA PRO A 157 -9.96 19.46 10.46
C PRO A 157 -10.15 20.53 9.38
N TRP A 158 -11.35 20.61 8.84
CA TRP A 158 -11.67 21.34 7.61
C TRP A 158 -11.31 22.83 7.65
N GLY A 159 -11.58 23.50 8.79
CA GLY A 159 -11.29 24.91 8.96
C GLY A 159 -9.84 25.16 9.40
N SER A 160 -9.37 24.49 10.46
CA SER A 160 -8.03 24.72 11.01
C SER A 160 -6.91 24.38 10.04
N HIS A 161 -7.16 23.45 9.10
CA HIS A 161 -6.24 23.14 8.00
C HIS A 161 -6.54 23.94 6.72
N GLY A 162 -7.40 24.96 6.78
CA GLY A 162 -7.65 25.88 5.67
C GLY A 162 -8.25 25.23 4.43
N PHE A 163 -9.02 24.15 4.58
CA PHE A 163 -9.77 23.58 3.47
C PHE A 163 -11.03 24.39 3.19
N PHE A 164 -11.76 24.78 4.25
CA PHE A 164 -12.87 25.72 4.21
C PHE A 164 -12.53 26.96 5.04
N ASN A 165 -12.97 28.14 4.57
CA ASN A 165 -12.95 29.37 5.36
C ASN A 165 -14.17 29.45 6.28
N ASP A 166 -14.18 30.44 7.18
CA ASP A 166 -15.23 30.57 8.19
C ASP A 166 -16.63 30.78 7.58
N GLN A 167 -16.74 31.54 6.47
CA GLN A 167 -18.02 31.73 5.79
C GLN A 167 -18.53 30.43 5.16
N GLU A 168 -17.66 29.67 4.53
CA GLU A 168 -18.03 28.36 3.98
C GLU A 168 -18.48 27.38 5.08
N ILE A 169 -17.89 27.45 6.28
CA ILE A 169 -18.33 26.67 7.44
C ILE A 169 -19.69 27.16 7.93
N ASN A 170 -19.92 28.48 7.98
CA ASN A 170 -21.23 29.05 8.33
C ASN A 170 -22.32 28.57 7.36
N ASP A 171 -22.03 28.55 6.06
CA ASP A 171 -22.95 28.03 5.03
C ASP A 171 -23.28 26.54 5.25
N MET A 172 -22.27 25.73 5.62
CA MET A 172 -22.48 24.32 5.97
C MET A 172 -23.29 24.15 7.26
N VAL A 173 -23.07 25.00 8.29
CA VAL A 173 -23.92 24.99 9.50
C VAL A 173 -25.36 25.29 9.14
N ALA A 174 -25.60 26.34 8.32
CA ALA A 174 -26.95 26.66 7.84
C ALA A 174 -27.58 25.49 7.09
N PHE A 175 -26.82 24.81 6.22
CA PHE A 175 -27.28 23.62 5.51
C PHE A 175 -27.61 22.47 6.47
N LEU A 176 -26.73 22.12 7.40
CA LEU A 176 -26.98 21.04 8.37
C LEU A 176 -28.26 21.25 9.16
N LYS A 177 -28.60 22.48 9.54
CA LYS A 177 -29.84 22.83 10.25
C LYS A 177 -31.11 22.61 9.40
N THR A 178 -30.99 22.51 8.09
CA THR A 178 -32.12 22.16 7.19
C THR A 178 -32.38 20.66 7.12
N LEU A 179 -31.42 19.82 7.53
CA LEU A 179 -31.52 18.39 7.45
C LEU A 179 -32.36 17.85 8.62
N LYS A 180 -33.66 17.61 8.37
CA LYS A 180 -34.66 17.25 9.37
C LYS A 180 -35.48 16.02 9.04
N SER A 181 -35.11 15.29 7.98
CA SER A 181 -35.83 14.10 7.52
C SER A 181 -34.84 13.00 7.18
N PRO A 182 -35.22 11.72 7.39
CA PRO A 182 -34.40 10.57 7.00
C PRO A 182 -34.00 10.60 5.53
N ALA A 183 -32.85 10.04 5.21
CA ALA A 183 -32.42 9.87 3.84
C ALA A 183 -33.37 8.93 3.07
N VAL A 184 -33.63 9.28 1.82
CA VAL A 184 -34.42 8.46 0.89
C VAL A 184 -33.53 8.06 -0.28
N PHE A 185 -33.30 6.76 -0.44
CA PHE A 185 -32.50 6.19 -1.52
C PHE A 185 -33.40 5.62 -2.62
N LYS A 186 -33.03 5.82 -3.88
CA LYS A 186 -33.75 5.29 -5.03
C LYS A 186 -33.53 3.81 -5.22
N THR A 187 -32.31 3.35 -4.94
CA THR A 187 -31.91 1.95 -5.10
C THR A 187 -31.07 1.49 -3.90
N THR A 188 -30.90 0.17 -3.76
CA THR A 188 -30.01 -0.41 -2.74
C THR A 188 -28.53 -0.03 -2.96
N LEU A 189 -28.13 0.28 -4.19
CA LEU A 189 -26.78 0.72 -4.50
C LEU A 189 -26.50 2.15 -4.03
N ASP A 190 -27.53 2.98 -3.95
CA ASP A 190 -27.41 4.34 -3.42
C ASP A 190 -27.26 4.35 -1.90
N ASP A 191 -27.84 3.36 -1.22
CA ASP A 191 -27.79 3.23 0.24
C ASP A 191 -26.47 2.55 0.67
N PRO A 192 -25.53 3.27 1.28
CA PRO A 192 -24.26 2.67 1.66
C PRO A 192 -24.37 1.61 2.76
N THR A 193 -25.51 1.52 3.46
CA THR A 193 -25.75 0.48 4.48
C THR A 193 -26.24 -0.82 3.86
N LYS A 194 -26.80 -0.77 2.63
CA LYS A 194 -27.34 -1.92 1.90
C LYS A 194 -26.53 -2.27 0.65
N ARG A 195 -25.64 -1.38 0.24
CA ARG A 195 -24.76 -1.60 -0.92
C ARG A 195 -23.89 -2.83 -0.67
N PRO A 196 -23.92 -3.85 -1.55
CA PRO A 196 -23.08 -5.03 -1.38
C PRO A 196 -21.60 -4.68 -1.54
N PRO A 197 -20.72 -5.30 -0.75
CA PRO A 197 -19.27 -5.19 -1.00
C PRO A 197 -18.91 -5.58 -2.42
N PRO A 198 -17.87 -5.00 -3.02
CA PRO A 198 -17.48 -5.34 -4.37
C PRO A 198 -17.00 -6.79 -4.44
N VAL A 199 -17.45 -7.50 -5.47
CA VAL A 199 -16.90 -8.81 -5.85
C VAL A 199 -15.79 -8.55 -6.86
N GLU A 200 -14.57 -8.94 -6.51
CA GLU A 200 -13.41 -8.80 -7.38
C GLU A 200 -12.91 -10.18 -7.79
N ASN A 201 -12.66 -10.36 -9.08
CA ASN A 201 -12.12 -11.59 -9.63
C ASN A 201 -10.58 -11.59 -9.51
N ARG A 202 -10.11 -11.69 -8.28
CA ARG A 202 -8.68 -11.54 -7.92
C ARG A 202 -7.79 -12.55 -8.61
N ASP A 203 -8.28 -13.78 -8.72
CA ASP A 203 -7.49 -14.94 -9.11
C ASP A 203 -7.69 -15.29 -10.57
N ASN A 204 -8.39 -14.44 -11.33
CA ASN A 204 -8.58 -14.66 -12.74
C ASN A 204 -7.33 -14.24 -13.52
N LEU A 205 -6.64 -15.21 -14.06
CA LEU A 205 -5.44 -15.03 -14.88
C LEU A 205 -5.70 -15.32 -16.38
N ASP A 206 -6.96 -15.41 -16.77
CA ASP A 206 -7.34 -15.51 -18.18
C ASP A 206 -7.02 -14.18 -18.89
N PRO A 207 -6.17 -14.20 -19.96
CA PRO A 207 -5.78 -12.98 -20.67
C PRO A 207 -6.95 -12.23 -21.32
N ILE A 208 -8.08 -12.91 -21.57
CA ILE A 208 -9.28 -12.27 -22.14
C ILE A 208 -10.03 -11.47 -21.07
N GLU A 209 -10.07 -11.99 -19.85
CA GLU A 209 -10.82 -11.36 -18.73
C GLU A 209 -9.96 -10.46 -17.84
N ASN A 210 -8.63 -10.70 -17.81
CA ASN A 210 -7.68 -9.89 -17.02
C ASN A 210 -6.80 -9.04 -17.95
N PRO A 211 -7.13 -7.76 -18.14
CA PRO A 211 -6.31 -6.89 -18.97
C PRO A 211 -4.88 -6.73 -18.48
N GLY A 212 -4.60 -6.97 -17.19
CA GLY A 212 -3.25 -6.91 -16.64
C GLY A 212 -2.29 -7.96 -17.19
N MET A 213 -2.80 -9.01 -17.85
CA MET A 213 -1.99 -10.09 -18.42
C MET A 213 -1.10 -9.62 -19.58
N TRP A 214 -1.41 -8.48 -20.24
CA TRP A 214 -0.51 -7.90 -21.26
C TRP A 214 0.91 -7.67 -20.72
N ALA A 215 1.03 -7.43 -19.42
CA ALA A 215 2.33 -7.21 -18.81
C ALA A 215 3.18 -8.47 -18.74
N VAL A 216 2.56 -9.64 -18.62
CA VAL A 216 3.26 -10.93 -18.69
C VAL A 216 3.84 -11.13 -20.08
N ASP A 217 3.06 -10.86 -21.15
CA ASP A 217 3.51 -10.99 -22.53
C ASP A 217 4.65 -10.00 -22.83
N LYS A 218 4.47 -8.73 -22.47
CA LYS A 218 5.53 -7.71 -22.61
C LYS A 218 6.81 -8.11 -21.89
N ALA A 219 6.69 -8.63 -20.67
CA ALA A 219 7.86 -9.04 -19.90
C ALA A 219 8.61 -10.22 -20.53
N GLN A 220 7.91 -11.16 -21.15
CA GLN A 220 8.54 -12.28 -21.88
C GLN A 220 9.35 -11.80 -23.08
N GLU A 221 8.92 -10.72 -23.73
CA GLU A 221 9.69 -10.06 -24.79
C GLU A 221 10.93 -9.35 -24.21
N LEU A 222 10.73 -8.52 -23.16
CA LEU A 222 11.81 -7.82 -22.45
C LEU A 222 12.85 -8.78 -21.89
N TRP A 223 12.45 -9.99 -21.45
CA TRP A 223 13.34 -11.00 -20.92
C TRP A 223 14.43 -11.42 -21.89
N LYS A 224 14.12 -11.40 -23.17
CA LYS A 224 15.05 -11.75 -24.27
C LYS A 224 15.76 -10.55 -24.86
N GLN A 225 15.27 -9.34 -24.57
CA GLN A 225 15.83 -8.10 -25.11
C GLN A 225 17.19 -7.80 -24.48
N LYS A 226 18.21 -7.58 -25.32
CA LYS A 226 19.53 -7.17 -24.86
C LYS A 226 19.53 -5.68 -24.49
N GLY A 227 20.06 -5.40 -23.32
CA GLY A 227 20.35 -4.02 -22.89
C GLY A 227 21.68 -3.50 -23.44
N SER A 228 22.07 -2.31 -23.02
CA SER A 228 23.30 -1.62 -23.48
C SER A 228 24.59 -2.37 -23.16
N ALA A 229 24.58 -3.26 -22.15
CA ALA A 229 25.72 -4.14 -21.85
C ALA A 229 25.83 -5.37 -22.75
N GLY A 230 24.92 -5.55 -23.72
CA GLY A 230 24.90 -6.68 -24.65
C GLY A 230 24.28 -7.98 -24.09
N PHE A 231 23.82 -7.97 -22.84
CA PHE A 231 23.19 -9.10 -22.18
C PHE A 231 21.66 -8.88 -22.03
N SER A 232 20.93 -9.99 -21.92
CA SER A 232 19.50 -10.01 -21.58
C SER A 232 19.30 -10.79 -20.28
N CYS A 233 18.10 -10.72 -19.68
CA CYS A 233 17.77 -11.55 -18.52
C CYS A 233 17.94 -13.05 -18.86
N ASN A 234 17.53 -13.45 -20.07
CA ASN A 234 17.65 -14.82 -20.57
C ASN A 234 19.12 -15.30 -20.68
N THR A 235 20.09 -14.40 -20.79
CA THR A 235 21.52 -14.76 -20.87
C THR A 235 21.97 -15.49 -19.58
N CYS A 236 21.46 -15.07 -18.42
CA CYS A 236 21.82 -15.65 -17.11
C CYS A 236 20.69 -16.52 -16.53
N HIS A 237 19.44 -16.26 -16.88
CA HIS A 237 18.25 -16.93 -16.36
C HIS A 237 17.45 -17.56 -17.52
N SER A 238 18.03 -18.60 -18.15
CA SER A 238 17.42 -19.31 -19.29
C SER A 238 16.10 -19.99 -18.94
N ASP A 239 15.94 -20.44 -17.69
CA ASP A 239 14.66 -20.89 -17.13
C ASP A 239 14.23 -19.96 -15.98
N PRO A 240 13.41 -18.95 -16.27
CA PRO A 240 12.98 -18.02 -15.24
C PRO A 240 12.16 -18.69 -14.13
N LYS A 241 11.39 -19.71 -14.45
CA LYS A 241 10.57 -20.43 -13.47
C LYS A 241 11.41 -21.20 -12.46
N ALA A 242 12.51 -21.80 -12.88
CA ALA A 242 13.42 -22.51 -11.97
C ALA A 242 14.03 -21.57 -10.92
N VAL A 243 14.25 -20.29 -11.27
CA VAL A 243 14.87 -19.31 -10.38
C VAL A 243 13.85 -18.52 -9.55
N PHE A 244 12.72 -18.15 -10.14
CA PHE A 244 11.80 -17.16 -9.56
C PHE A 244 10.48 -17.74 -9.07
N SER A 245 10.23 -19.05 -9.15
CA SER A 245 8.95 -19.67 -8.77
C SER A 245 8.53 -19.43 -7.30
N THR A 246 9.43 -19.02 -6.44
CA THR A 246 9.13 -18.69 -5.03
C THR A 246 9.74 -17.36 -4.59
N TRP A 247 10.64 -16.80 -5.41
CA TRP A 247 11.48 -15.67 -5.02
C TRP A 247 10.65 -14.44 -4.64
N ALA A 248 9.67 -14.07 -5.47
CA ALA A 248 8.86 -12.87 -5.24
C ALA A 248 7.95 -12.97 -4.00
N ALA A 249 7.64 -14.17 -3.55
CA ALA A 249 6.88 -14.39 -2.32
C ALA A 249 7.68 -14.05 -1.04
N SER A 250 9.01 -13.94 -1.15
CA SER A 250 9.89 -13.49 -0.07
C SER A 250 10.22 -12.00 -0.10
N MET A 251 9.62 -11.25 -1.02
CA MET A 251 9.80 -9.80 -1.16
C MET A 251 8.62 -9.06 -0.53
N PRO A 252 8.85 -7.85 -0.01
CA PRO A 252 10.10 -7.09 0.03
C PRO A 252 11.06 -7.59 1.11
N LYS A 253 12.31 -7.18 1.03
CA LYS A 253 13.33 -7.55 2.02
C LYS A 253 14.34 -6.43 2.29
N TRP A 254 14.97 -6.46 3.46
CA TRP A 254 16.05 -5.56 3.78
C TRP A 254 17.26 -5.80 2.86
N GLU A 255 17.80 -4.72 2.31
CA GLU A 255 19.01 -4.74 1.50
C GLU A 255 20.09 -3.85 2.18
N PRO A 256 21.09 -4.47 2.82
CA PRO A 256 22.06 -3.73 3.64
C PRO A 256 22.92 -2.73 2.85
N ARG A 257 23.21 -3.01 1.57
CA ARG A 257 23.97 -2.10 0.70
C ARG A 257 23.25 -0.80 0.41
N LEU A 258 21.92 -0.82 0.47
CA LEU A 258 21.06 0.35 0.28
C LEU A 258 20.56 0.92 1.62
N ASN A 259 20.79 0.20 2.72
CA ASN A 259 20.31 0.56 4.05
C ASN A 259 18.79 0.83 4.08
N LYS A 260 18.01 0.02 3.34
CA LYS A 260 16.54 0.13 3.25
C LYS A 260 15.88 -1.17 2.80
N VAL A 261 14.56 -1.21 2.88
CA VAL A 261 13.75 -2.30 2.34
C VAL A 261 13.66 -2.17 0.81
N LEU A 262 14.00 -3.26 0.13
CA LEU A 262 13.98 -3.38 -1.33
C LEU A 262 12.74 -4.14 -1.77
N GLY A 263 11.85 -3.51 -2.53
CA GLY A 263 10.71 -4.13 -3.21
C GLY A 263 11.10 -4.77 -4.56
N VAL A 264 10.17 -5.47 -5.19
CA VAL A 264 10.42 -6.12 -6.50
C VAL A 264 10.69 -5.08 -7.58
N GLU A 265 9.96 -3.98 -7.60
CA GLU A 265 10.05 -2.92 -8.60
C GLU A 265 11.42 -2.23 -8.56
N GLU A 266 11.89 -1.89 -7.37
CA GLU A 266 13.21 -1.32 -7.18
C GLU A 266 14.33 -2.33 -7.48
N PHE A 267 14.13 -3.60 -7.11
CA PHE A 267 15.04 -4.68 -7.50
C PHE A 267 15.17 -4.79 -9.01
N VAL A 268 14.06 -4.78 -9.74
CA VAL A 268 14.05 -4.86 -11.22
C VAL A 268 14.89 -3.73 -11.82
N THR A 269 14.64 -2.48 -11.41
CA THR A 269 15.42 -1.32 -11.89
C THR A 269 16.92 -1.51 -11.65
N ARG A 270 17.29 -1.80 -10.40
CA ARG A 270 18.70 -1.86 -9.99
C ARG A 270 19.44 -3.07 -10.56
N HIS A 271 18.78 -4.23 -10.61
CA HIS A 271 19.38 -5.46 -11.12
C HIS A 271 19.53 -5.42 -12.65
N ALA A 272 18.50 -4.98 -13.36
CA ALA A 272 18.57 -4.83 -14.82
C ALA A 272 19.68 -3.83 -15.22
N LYS A 273 19.78 -2.71 -14.52
CA LYS A 273 20.85 -1.72 -14.77
C LYS A 273 22.25 -2.32 -14.57
N ALA A 274 22.46 -3.04 -13.46
CA ALA A 274 23.76 -3.62 -13.12
C ALA A 274 24.19 -4.76 -14.03
N THR A 275 23.23 -5.49 -14.63
CA THR A 275 23.51 -6.74 -15.38
C THR A 275 23.38 -6.59 -16.87
N THR A 276 22.32 -5.96 -17.34
CA THR A 276 22.02 -5.82 -18.77
C THR A 276 22.30 -4.41 -19.29
N GLY A 277 22.41 -3.42 -18.40
CA GLY A 277 22.48 -2.02 -18.73
C GLY A 277 21.13 -1.43 -19.17
N ALA A 278 20.03 -2.16 -18.97
CA ALA A 278 18.69 -1.65 -19.25
C ALA A 278 18.28 -0.58 -18.21
N ASP A 279 17.61 0.45 -18.68
CA ASP A 279 17.24 1.62 -17.86
C ASP A 279 15.72 1.60 -17.64
N TRP A 280 15.25 0.59 -16.93
CA TRP A 280 13.83 0.40 -16.58
C TRP A 280 13.54 1.06 -15.24
N LEU A 281 13.26 2.36 -15.30
CA LEU A 281 12.95 3.14 -14.11
C LEU A 281 11.64 2.69 -13.47
N MET A 282 11.53 2.84 -12.16
CA MET A 282 10.30 2.51 -11.44
C MET A 282 9.10 3.25 -12.06
N GLU A 283 7.93 2.61 -12.02
CA GLU A 283 6.65 3.12 -12.56
C GLU A 283 6.59 3.23 -14.09
N THR A 284 7.63 2.80 -14.81
CA THR A 284 7.57 2.64 -16.28
C THR A 284 6.89 1.32 -16.65
N ASP A 285 6.37 1.25 -17.86
CA ASP A 285 5.70 0.02 -18.36
C ASP A 285 6.66 -1.18 -18.38
N GLU A 286 7.94 -0.97 -18.65
CA GLU A 286 8.97 -2.01 -18.65
C GLU A 286 9.21 -2.56 -17.23
N ASN A 287 9.35 -1.66 -16.26
CA ASN A 287 9.54 -2.02 -14.85
C ASN A 287 8.31 -2.75 -14.31
N LEU A 288 7.12 -2.20 -14.52
CA LEU A 288 5.86 -2.79 -14.06
C LEU A 288 5.61 -4.16 -14.71
N ALA A 289 5.84 -4.28 -16.02
CA ALA A 289 5.69 -5.57 -16.72
C ALA A 289 6.63 -6.63 -16.14
N MET A 290 7.89 -6.28 -15.93
CA MET A 290 8.88 -7.21 -15.35
C MET A 290 8.53 -7.56 -13.90
N SER A 291 8.06 -6.61 -13.10
CA SER A 291 7.63 -6.84 -11.71
C SER A 291 6.40 -7.76 -11.64
N VAL A 292 5.43 -7.54 -12.53
CA VAL A 292 4.29 -8.46 -12.70
C VAL A 292 4.79 -9.87 -13.02
N TYR A 293 5.70 -10.00 -13.98
CA TYR A 293 6.17 -11.30 -14.43
C TYR A 293 6.89 -12.09 -13.33
N LEU A 294 7.79 -11.44 -12.58
CA LEU A 294 8.49 -12.09 -11.47
C LEU A 294 7.53 -12.56 -10.38
N ARG A 295 6.48 -11.78 -10.08
CA ARG A 295 5.45 -12.19 -9.13
C ARG A 295 4.52 -13.26 -9.71
N PHE A 296 4.19 -13.16 -11.01
CA PHE A 296 3.40 -14.17 -11.73
C PHE A 296 4.07 -15.55 -11.70
N LEU A 297 5.38 -15.62 -11.89
CA LEU A 297 6.14 -16.86 -11.79
C LEU A 297 6.04 -17.51 -10.39
N ALA A 298 5.80 -16.71 -9.36
CA ALA A 298 5.64 -17.15 -7.98
C ALA A 298 4.18 -17.32 -7.54
N ASN A 299 3.20 -17.18 -8.45
CA ASN A 299 1.78 -17.34 -8.13
C ASN A 299 1.49 -18.68 -7.45
N GLY A 300 0.59 -18.64 -6.48
CA GLY A 300 0.27 -19.80 -5.64
C GLY A 300 1.22 -20.04 -4.46
N THR A 301 2.38 -19.35 -4.44
CA THR A 301 3.33 -19.43 -3.31
C THR A 301 2.86 -18.55 -2.16
N PRO A 302 2.85 -19.05 -0.92
CA PRO A 302 2.52 -18.23 0.24
C PRO A 302 3.56 -17.12 0.45
N ILE A 303 3.09 -15.91 0.71
CA ILE A 303 3.92 -14.78 1.10
C ILE A 303 4.65 -15.12 2.41
N LYS A 304 5.95 -14.92 2.40
CA LYS A 304 6.81 -15.13 3.58
C LYS A 304 7.98 -14.16 3.54
N VAL A 305 7.82 -13.02 4.17
CA VAL A 305 8.87 -11.99 4.27
C VAL A 305 9.73 -12.17 5.52
N ASP A 306 10.94 -11.61 5.50
CA ASP A 306 11.78 -11.61 6.71
C ASP A 306 11.22 -10.60 7.72
N THR A 307 10.78 -11.08 8.86
CA THR A 307 10.30 -10.30 10.00
C THR A 307 11.16 -10.54 11.24
N THR A 308 12.29 -11.23 11.13
CA THR A 308 13.06 -11.75 12.27
C THR A 308 14.43 -11.12 12.42
N SER A 309 15.11 -10.75 11.35
CA SER A 309 16.40 -10.06 11.42
C SER A 309 16.24 -8.68 12.10
N ALA A 310 17.30 -8.18 12.74
CA ALA A 310 17.27 -6.92 13.47
C ALA A 310 16.85 -5.74 12.60
N ASP A 311 17.40 -5.67 11.40
CA ASP A 311 17.11 -4.59 10.44
C ASP A 311 15.68 -4.66 9.90
N ALA A 312 15.19 -5.88 9.59
CA ALA A 312 13.81 -6.08 9.16
C ALA A 312 12.82 -5.72 10.27
N LYS A 313 13.08 -6.10 11.52
CA LYS A 313 12.26 -5.69 12.68
C LYS A 313 12.21 -4.18 12.82
N ALA A 314 13.35 -3.50 12.70
CA ALA A 314 13.41 -2.05 12.77
C ALA A 314 12.63 -1.38 11.63
N ALA A 315 12.71 -1.92 10.41
CA ALA A 315 11.95 -1.45 9.26
C ALA A 315 10.43 -1.68 9.45
N LEU A 316 10.05 -2.83 9.99
CA LEU A 316 8.67 -3.19 10.30
C LEU A 316 8.05 -2.21 11.32
N GLU A 317 8.77 -1.92 12.40
CA GLU A 317 8.30 -0.97 13.41
C GLU A 317 8.16 0.45 12.83
N ARG A 318 9.11 0.91 12.01
CA ARG A 318 8.95 2.18 11.28
C ARG A 318 7.73 2.17 10.36
N GLY A 319 7.54 1.08 9.60
CA GLY A 319 6.37 0.93 8.72
C GLY A 319 5.04 0.99 9.48
N LYS A 320 4.98 0.37 10.66
CA LYS A 320 3.83 0.47 11.56
C LYS A 320 3.58 1.92 11.97
N VAL A 321 4.59 2.61 12.51
CA VAL A 321 4.49 4.02 12.92
C VAL A 321 4.05 4.91 11.75
N LEU A 322 4.58 4.68 10.55
CA LEU A 322 4.19 5.41 9.34
C LEU A 322 2.73 5.16 8.95
N SER A 323 2.23 3.93 9.12
CA SER A 323 0.83 3.58 8.83
C SER A 323 -0.19 4.25 9.76
N GLU A 324 0.23 4.58 10.97
CA GLU A 324 -0.56 5.25 12.01
C GLU A 324 -0.42 6.78 11.97
N ARG A 325 0.56 7.30 11.22
CA ARG A 325 0.85 8.74 11.14
C ARG A 325 -0.25 9.49 10.40
N LYS A 326 -0.82 10.50 11.07
CA LYS A 326 -1.75 11.45 10.45
C LYS A 326 -1.01 12.41 9.52
N VAL A 327 -1.37 12.43 8.25
CA VAL A 327 -0.70 13.25 7.23
C VAL A 327 -1.69 14.00 6.35
N GLY A 328 -1.17 14.97 5.63
CA GLY A 328 -1.90 15.78 4.66
C GLY A 328 -2.86 16.79 5.27
N GLN A 329 -3.44 17.60 4.39
CA GLN A 329 -4.44 18.60 4.78
C GLN A 329 -5.67 17.95 5.41
N LEU A 330 -6.03 16.72 5.01
CA LEU A 330 -7.15 16.00 5.60
C LEU A 330 -6.79 15.30 6.92
N ASN A 331 -5.53 15.31 7.33
CA ASN A 331 -5.06 14.75 8.61
C ASN A 331 -5.50 13.30 8.81
N MET A 332 -5.20 12.44 7.85
CA MET A 332 -5.61 11.03 7.86
C MET A 332 -4.41 10.09 7.85
N ALA A 333 -4.56 8.95 8.50
CA ALA A 333 -3.59 7.85 8.49
C ALA A 333 -4.09 6.67 7.64
N CYS A 334 -3.19 5.75 7.25
CA CYS A 334 -3.60 4.51 6.59
C CYS A 334 -4.60 3.72 7.48
N THR A 335 -4.35 3.69 8.79
CA THR A 335 -5.20 3.02 9.78
C THR A 335 -6.56 3.66 9.99
N ASP A 336 -6.78 4.91 9.58
CA ASP A 336 -8.13 5.51 9.64
C ASP A 336 -9.06 4.84 8.63
N CYS A 337 -8.56 4.56 7.40
CA CYS A 337 -9.33 3.89 6.37
C CYS A 337 -9.25 2.36 6.50
N HIS A 338 -8.04 1.79 6.71
CA HIS A 338 -7.78 0.35 6.72
C HIS A 338 -7.77 -0.28 8.14
N GLY A 339 -8.22 0.45 9.14
CA GLY A 339 -8.38 0.00 10.52
C GLY A 339 -9.73 0.43 11.08
N LYS A 340 -9.91 1.74 11.36
CA LYS A 340 -11.12 2.28 12.00
C LYS A 340 -12.36 2.22 11.09
N ALA A 341 -12.19 2.40 9.78
CA ALA A 341 -13.28 2.48 8.81
C ALA A 341 -13.41 1.24 7.90
N VAL A 342 -12.78 0.12 8.25
CA VAL A 342 -12.92 -1.13 7.48
C VAL A 342 -14.39 -1.56 7.40
N LYS A 343 -14.75 -2.22 6.30
CA LYS A 343 -16.12 -2.67 6.02
C LYS A 343 -17.14 -1.54 5.90
N HIS A 344 -16.66 -0.34 5.58
CA HIS A 344 -17.50 0.81 5.26
C HIS A 344 -17.21 1.32 3.86
N TRP A 345 -18.10 2.16 3.36
CA TRP A 345 -17.95 2.84 2.10
C TRP A 345 -17.44 4.25 2.31
N ILE A 346 -16.35 4.61 1.63
CA ILE A 346 -15.98 6.00 1.41
C ILE A 346 -16.36 6.36 -0.01
N ARG A 347 -17.39 7.19 -0.20
CA ARG A 347 -18.03 7.35 -1.52
C ARG A 347 -18.47 5.99 -2.09
N GLY A 348 -18.08 5.70 -3.34
CA GLY A 348 -18.30 4.41 -3.99
C GLY A 348 -17.17 3.39 -3.80
N GLN A 349 -16.24 3.61 -2.87
CA GLN A 349 -15.12 2.71 -2.62
C GLN A 349 -15.29 1.97 -1.29
N TRP A 350 -15.22 0.64 -1.35
CA TRP A 350 -15.22 -0.22 -0.17
C TRP A 350 -13.85 -0.20 0.51
N LEU A 351 -13.84 -0.05 1.82
CA LEU A 351 -12.63 -0.06 2.62
C LEU A 351 -12.36 -1.46 3.15
N GLY A 352 -11.37 -2.14 2.54
CA GLY A 352 -10.91 -3.46 2.97
C GLY A 352 -9.91 -3.41 4.11
N GLU A 353 -9.81 -4.53 4.82
CA GLU A 353 -8.76 -4.76 5.82
C GLU A 353 -7.38 -4.80 5.14
N PRO A 354 -6.25 -4.56 5.86
CA PRO A 354 -4.91 -4.68 5.30
C PRO A 354 -4.59 -6.09 4.77
N LYS A 355 -5.15 -7.11 5.42
CA LYS A 355 -5.04 -8.49 4.96
C LYS A 355 -5.78 -8.68 3.64
N GLY A 356 -5.11 -9.24 2.63
CA GLY A 356 -5.63 -9.36 1.27
C GLY A 356 -5.47 -8.08 0.44
N GLN A 357 -4.61 -7.13 0.88
CA GLN A 357 -4.32 -5.91 0.12
C GLN A 357 -2.90 -5.87 -0.46
N TYR A 358 -2.16 -6.99 -0.40
CA TYR A 358 -0.80 -7.08 -0.93
C TYR A 358 -0.60 -8.21 -1.95
N ASP A 359 -1.26 -9.32 -1.77
CA ASP A 359 -1.10 -10.59 -2.51
C ASP A 359 -1.29 -10.49 -4.04
N HIS A 360 -1.95 -9.43 -4.50
CA HIS A 360 -2.37 -9.22 -5.89
C HIS A 360 -1.65 -8.07 -6.61
N PHE A 361 -0.71 -7.39 -5.95
CA PHE A 361 0.09 -6.32 -6.57
C PHE A 361 1.34 -6.84 -7.30
N PRO A 362 1.74 -6.22 -8.44
CA PRO A 362 1.06 -5.15 -9.17
C PRO A 362 -0.30 -5.56 -9.72
N THR A 363 -1.24 -4.61 -9.77
CA THR A 363 -2.64 -4.87 -10.10
C THR A 363 -3.13 -3.99 -11.24
N TRP A 364 -4.02 -4.54 -12.08
CA TRP A 364 -4.78 -3.77 -13.04
C TRP A 364 -5.83 -2.92 -12.33
N ARG A 365 -5.74 -1.60 -12.53
CA ARG A 365 -6.69 -0.63 -11.99
C ARG A 365 -7.75 -0.31 -13.05
N THR A 366 -8.97 -0.83 -12.89
CA THR A 366 -10.04 -0.69 -13.88
C THR A 366 -10.46 0.77 -14.08
N SER A 367 -10.45 1.59 -13.03
CA SER A 367 -10.76 3.02 -13.10
C SER A 367 -9.70 3.86 -13.81
N LEU A 368 -8.49 3.33 -13.99
CA LEU A 368 -7.35 4.04 -14.57
C LEU A 368 -6.87 3.42 -15.88
N LEU A 369 -7.33 2.20 -16.18
CA LEU A 369 -6.88 1.39 -17.32
C LEU A 369 -5.35 1.22 -17.34
N LYS A 370 -4.76 0.98 -16.17
CA LYS A 370 -3.31 0.85 -15.98
C LYS A 370 -2.96 -0.17 -14.90
N ILE A 371 -1.77 -0.72 -14.99
CA ILE A 371 -1.15 -1.47 -13.90
C ILE A 371 -0.49 -0.48 -12.93
N TRP A 372 -0.71 -0.70 -11.66
CA TRP A 372 -0.02 -0.02 -10.57
C TRP A 372 0.59 -1.01 -9.60
N ASP A 373 1.79 -0.69 -9.14
CA ASP A 373 2.40 -1.35 -8.01
C ASP A 373 1.84 -0.83 -6.67
N ILE A 374 2.30 -1.42 -5.57
CA ILE A 374 1.82 -1.05 -4.24
C ILE A 374 2.31 0.35 -3.82
N ARG A 375 3.50 0.78 -4.28
CA ARG A 375 4.05 2.10 -3.91
C ARG A 375 3.31 3.22 -4.65
N GLN A 376 2.93 3.03 -5.92
CA GLN A 376 2.01 3.94 -6.62
C GLN A 376 0.65 4.01 -5.90
N ARG A 377 0.19 2.89 -5.32
CA ARG A 377 -1.03 2.91 -4.51
C ARG A 377 -0.86 3.73 -3.23
N PHE A 378 0.30 3.67 -2.57
CA PHE A 378 0.61 4.54 -1.42
C PHE A 378 0.64 6.01 -1.83
N GLN A 379 1.28 6.36 -2.93
CA GLN A 379 1.30 7.72 -3.47
C GLN A 379 -0.13 8.22 -3.73
N TRP A 380 -0.96 7.40 -4.37
CA TRP A 380 -2.35 7.76 -4.63
C TRP A 380 -3.16 7.99 -3.35
N CYS A 381 -2.93 7.22 -2.31
CA CYS A 381 -3.55 7.47 -1.01
C CYS A 381 -3.14 8.84 -0.45
N GLN A 382 -1.85 9.21 -0.54
CA GLN A 382 -1.38 10.53 -0.09
C GLN A 382 -2.01 11.67 -0.90
N VAL A 383 -2.08 11.54 -2.22
CA VAL A 383 -2.77 12.53 -3.07
C VAL A 383 -4.24 12.70 -2.64
N ASN A 384 -4.94 11.61 -2.34
CA ASN A 384 -6.35 11.66 -1.90
C ASN A 384 -6.55 12.33 -0.55
N ILE A 385 -5.59 12.19 0.37
CA ILE A 385 -5.64 12.86 1.68
C ILE A 385 -4.94 14.23 1.68
N ARG A 386 -4.53 14.69 0.49
CA ARG A 386 -3.91 16.00 0.25
C ARG A 386 -2.58 16.13 1.00
N ALA A 387 -1.74 15.13 0.90
CA ALA A 387 -0.35 15.11 1.33
C ALA A 387 0.57 15.06 0.10
N ASP A 388 1.77 15.60 0.23
CA ASP A 388 2.80 15.40 -0.79
C ASP A 388 3.28 13.96 -0.76
N GLU A 389 3.38 13.37 -1.91
CA GLU A 389 3.91 12.03 -2.11
C GLU A 389 5.44 12.04 -2.20
N LEU A 390 6.04 10.91 -1.87
CA LEU A 390 7.47 10.68 -1.99
C LEU A 390 7.84 10.00 -3.32
N PRO A 391 9.10 10.07 -3.75
CA PRO A 391 9.59 9.23 -4.85
C PRO A 391 9.34 7.74 -4.59
N PRO A 392 9.10 6.93 -5.64
CA PRO A 392 8.71 5.52 -5.47
C PRO A 392 9.74 4.66 -4.73
N ASP A 393 11.01 5.03 -4.77
CA ASP A 393 12.09 4.34 -4.06
C ASP A 393 12.39 4.92 -2.66
N ALA A 394 11.55 5.81 -2.13
CA ALA A 394 11.69 6.34 -0.79
C ALA A 394 11.74 5.22 0.26
N ARG A 395 12.58 5.38 1.28
CA ARG A 395 12.74 4.43 2.38
C ARG A 395 11.43 4.14 3.08
N GLU A 396 10.64 5.17 3.29
CA GLU A 396 9.35 5.13 3.97
C GLU A 396 8.36 4.19 3.26
N TYR A 397 8.37 4.19 1.92
CA TYR A 397 7.53 3.25 1.16
C TYR A 397 8.01 1.82 1.28
N GLY A 398 9.32 1.60 1.35
CA GLY A 398 9.86 0.27 1.62
C GLY A 398 9.45 -0.26 2.99
N ASP A 399 9.55 0.57 4.03
CA ASP A 399 9.15 0.22 5.40
C ASP A 399 7.64 -0.08 5.47
N LEU A 400 6.79 0.74 4.82
CA LEU A 400 5.33 0.50 4.71
C LEU A 400 5.00 -0.77 3.93
N GLU A 401 5.72 -1.03 2.83
CA GLU A 401 5.53 -2.23 2.02
C GLU A 401 5.85 -3.50 2.83
N LEU A 402 6.95 -3.50 3.58
CA LEU A 402 7.31 -4.62 4.46
C LEU A 402 6.26 -4.84 5.55
N TYR A 403 5.80 -3.76 6.17
CA TYR A 403 4.75 -3.82 7.19
C TYR A 403 3.45 -4.39 6.62
N LEU A 404 3.00 -3.94 5.45
CA LEU A 404 1.80 -4.48 4.80
C LEU A 404 1.99 -5.94 4.37
N ALA A 405 3.14 -6.29 3.80
CA ALA A 405 3.45 -7.66 3.40
C ALA A 405 3.42 -8.62 4.59
N SER A 406 3.93 -8.19 5.75
CA SER A 406 3.92 -9.01 6.98
C SER A 406 2.50 -9.32 7.46
N GLN A 407 1.54 -8.41 7.26
CA GLN A 407 0.13 -8.64 7.59
C GLN A 407 -0.57 -9.59 6.60
N ASN A 408 0.06 -9.84 5.44
CA ASN A 408 -0.43 -10.72 4.40
C ASN A 408 0.33 -12.06 4.36
N GLU A 409 1.15 -12.35 5.36
CA GLU A 409 1.92 -13.59 5.44
C GLU A 409 1.00 -14.82 5.39
N GLY A 410 1.41 -15.81 4.60
CA GLY A 410 0.65 -17.03 4.36
C GLY A 410 -0.42 -16.93 3.27
N LEU A 411 -0.83 -15.74 2.82
CA LEU A 411 -1.67 -15.59 1.64
C LEU A 411 -0.87 -15.93 0.38
N LYS A 412 -1.52 -16.58 -0.59
CA LYS A 412 -0.88 -16.95 -1.85
C LYS A 412 -0.86 -15.78 -2.81
N LEU A 413 0.28 -15.57 -3.46
CA LEU A 413 0.36 -14.59 -4.55
C LEU A 413 -0.62 -14.92 -5.67
N SER A 414 -1.27 -13.90 -6.22
CA SER A 414 -2.20 -13.96 -7.35
C SER A 414 -2.08 -12.69 -8.19
N VAL A 415 -1.04 -12.63 -9.02
CA VAL A 415 -0.61 -11.44 -9.78
C VAL A 415 -0.66 -11.72 -11.28
N PRO A 416 -1.11 -10.76 -12.10
CA PRO A 416 -1.69 -9.47 -11.71
C PRO A 416 -3.13 -9.60 -11.22
N GLY A 417 -3.46 -8.89 -10.15
CA GLY A 417 -4.85 -8.79 -9.72
C GLY A 417 -5.67 -7.79 -10.54
N ILE A 418 -6.98 -7.78 -10.34
CA ILE A 418 -7.90 -6.78 -10.90
C ILE A 418 -8.55 -6.04 -9.75
N ARG A 419 -8.48 -4.69 -9.75
CA ARG A 419 -9.10 -3.84 -8.72
C ARG A 419 -9.66 -2.57 -9.34
N HIS A 420 -10.65 -2.00 -8.66
CA HIS A 420 -11.24 -0.72 -9.03
C HIS A 420 -10.31 0.44 -8.71
#